data_a884fd2894de6d6161a196323f267e61
#
_entry.id   a884fd2894de6d6161a196323f267e61
#
_cell.length_a   1.000
_cell.length_b   1.000
_cell.length_c   1.000
_cell.angle_alpha   90.00
_cell.angle_beta   90.00
_cell.angle_gamma   90.00
#
_symmetry.space_group_name_H-M   'P 1'
#
loop_
_entity.id
_entity.type
_entity.pdbx_description
1 polymer ?
#
loop_
_entity_poly.entity_id
_entity_poly.type
_entity_poly.pdbx_seq_one_letter_code
_entity_poly.pdbx_strand_id
1 'polypeptide(L)'
;MAKKKKEKSFSSFLNNPFDFTLVITILLLLGIGLVMVLSASSPSALSESGNSYAYFSKQLLFAILGIIAMSFISKIDYRFYQKFYKHAWWISIILLALVMSPLGKEVNGTKRWIYLTETLSFQPSEIVKFLVIIFYAGMLVKDRDELPFYWKGLVKHILYLAPIIGLLLLEPHLSASMVIIGIVCVMMIVAGCKFKHFALTGLGVGIPGLAALIALEPYRLKRFVTFMDPWQDIKGDGWQVVQSLYAIGSGGLFGVGLGDSKQKYLYIPEPHNDFIFSILAEELGFVGCAVVLILFAVFIWRGVLIAMKAPDMFGSLIAIGITSLVAIQVIINVAVVTSSMPATGMQLPFFSYRRYGIVYLVV
;
A
#
# COMPACT_ATOMS: atom_id res chain seq x y z
N MET A 1 14.50 4.48 -44.23
CA MET A 1 15.14 4.53 -42.91
C MET A 1 14.16 4.39 -41.73
N ALA A 2 12.94 4.94 -41.75
CA ALA A 2 11.95 4.85 -40.68
C ALA A 2 11.41 3.43 -40.36
N LYS A 3 11.27 2.57 -41.37
CA LYS A 3 10.78 1.18 -41.23
C LYS A 3 11.80 0.30 -40.48
N LYS A 4 13.11 0.47 -40.71
CA LYS A 4 14.19 -0.26 -40.02
C LYS A 4 14.35 0.14 -38.54
N LYS A 5 13.96 1.39 -38.18
CA LYS A 5 14.00 1.87 -36.80
C LYS A 5 12.84 1.31 -35.96
N LYS A 6 11.66 1.05 -36.61
CA LYS A 6 10.49 0.43 -35.97
C LYS A 6 10.68 -1.08 -35.72
N GLU A 7 11.34 -1.80 -36.63
CA GLU A 7 11.64 -3.23 -36.45
C GLU A 7 12.68 -3.49 -35.35
N LYS A 8 13.73 -2.64 -35.25
CA LYS A 8 14.69 -2.73 -34.14
C LYS A 8 14.08 -2.44 -32.77
N SER A 9 13.08 -1.55 -32.69
CA SER A 9 12.36 -1.27 -31.44
C SER A 9 11.51 -2.46 -30.98
N PHE A 10 10.88 -3.18 -31.93
CA PHE A 10 10.04 -4.33 -31.60
C PHE A 10 10.85 -5.58 -31.24
N SER A 11 11.97 -5.83 -31.90
CA SER A 11 12.87 -6.96 -31.58
C SER A 11 13.64 -6.77 -30.27
N SER A 12 13.95 -5.52 -29.88
CA SER A 12 14.56 -5.25 -28.57
C SER A 12 13.60 -5.44 -27.40
N PHE A 13 12.30 -5.29 -27.64
CA PHE A 13 11.25 -5.54 -26.66
C PHE A 13 11.09 -7.03 -26.32
N LEU A 14 11.29 -7.91 -27.30
CA LEU A 14 11.24 -9.37 -27.09
C LEU A 14 12.50 -9.95 -26.43
N ASN A 15 13.61 -9.21 -26.40
CA ASN A 15 14.88 -9.62 -25.82
C ASN A 15 15.18 -9.02 -24.44
N ASN A 16 14.24 -8.30 -23.81
CA ASN A 16 14.42 -7.85 -22.43
C ASN A 16 14.29 -9.06 -21.49
N PRO A 17 15.34 -9.39 -20.72
CA PRO A 17 15.27 -10.53 -19.81
C PRO A 17 14.17 -10.27 -18.77
N PHE A 18 13.21 -11.16 -18.74
CA PHE A 18 12.15 -11.23 -17.72
C PHE A 18 12.80 -11.42 -16.33
N ASP A 19 12.41 -10.60 -15.35
CA ASP A 19 12.98 -10.69 -14.01
C ASP A 19 12.36 -11.85 -13.21
N PHE A 20 12.89 -13.05 -13.43
CA PHE A 20 12.43 -14.26 -12.74
C PHE A 20 12.47 -14.12 -11.22
N THR A 21 13.48 -13.45 -10.66
CA THR A 21 13.62 -13.28 -9.21
C THR A 21 12.44 -12.49 -8.65
N LEU A 22 12.05 -11.38 -9.30
CA LEU A 22 10.91 -10.58 -8.89
C LEU A 22 9.62 -11.40 -8.92
N VAL A 23 9.36 -12.11 -10.02
CA VAL A 23 8.13 -12.91 -10.19
C VAL A 23 8.06 -14.05 -9.18
N ILE A 24 9.15 -14.80 -8.98
CA ILE A 24 9.18 -15.85 -7.95
C ILE A 24 8.92 -15.24 -6.56
N THR A 25 9.51 -14.09 -6.25
CA THR A 25 9.28 -13.41 -4.98
C THR A 25 7.81 -13.02 -4.79
N ILE A 26 7.15 -12.48 -5.83
CA ILE A 26 5.72 -12.15 -5.81
C ILE A 26 4.89 -13.42 -5.58
N LEU A 27 5.17 -14.51 -6.31
CA LEU A 27 4.43 -15.77 -6.16
C LEU A 27 4.62 -16.40 -4.78
N LEU A 28 5.82 -16.33 -4.20
CA LEU A 28 6.08 -16.81 -2.83
C LEU A 28 5.33 -15.96 -1.80
N LEU A 29 5.40 -14.63 -1.89
CA LEU A 29 4.65 -13.74 -1.00
C LEU A 29 3.15 -13.98 -1.10
N LEU A 30 2.63 -14.12 -2.33
CA LEU A 30 1.21 -14.39 -2.57
C LEU A 30 0.80 -15.77 -2.03
N GLY A 31 1.63 -16.80 -2.24
CA GLY A 31 1.37 -18.16 -1.72
C GLY A 31 1.33 -18.21 -0.20
N ILE A 32 2.32 -17.62 0.47
CA ILE A 32 2.33 -17.50 1.93
C ILE A 32 1.14 -16.65 2.41
N GLY A 33 0.85 -15.55 1.73
CA GLY A 33 -0.30 -14.68 2.05
C GLY A 33 -1.63 -15.44 1.97
N LEU A 34 -1.86 -16.25 0.95
CA LEU A 34 -3.07 -17.07 0.80
C LEU A 34 -3.23 -18.07 1.95
N VAL A 35 -2.14 -18.75 2.35
CA VAL A 35 -2.14 -19.68 3.48
C VAL A 35 -2.46 -18.91 4.78
N MET A 36 -1.86 -17.75 4.99
CA MET A 36 -2.12 -16.93 6.17
C MET A 36 -3.54 -16.36 6.20
N VAL A 37 -4.10 -15.96 5.05
CA VAL A 37 -5.52 -15.55 4.97
C VAL A 37 -6.43 -16.70 5.36
N LEU A 38 -6.17 -17.93 4.86
CA LEU A 38 -6.96 -19.10 5.25
C LEU A 38 -6.91 -19.31 6.76
N SER A 39 -5.71 -19.31 7.36
CA SER A 39 -5.56 -19.51 8.79
C SER A 39 -6.22 -18.41 9.62
N ALA A 40 -5.91 -17.15 9.33
CA ALA A 40 -6.38 -16.00 10.09
C ALA A 40 -7.90 -15.75 9.95
N SER A 41 -8.50 -16.07 8.79
CA SER A 41 -9.90 -15.78 8.54
C SER A 41 -10.85 -16.94 8.84
N SER A 42 -10.35 -18.17 8.97
CA SER A 42 -11.18 -19.38 9.13
C SER A 42 -12.21 -19.30 10.28
N PRO A 43 -11.86 -18.82 11.51
CA PRO A 43 -12.84 -18.72 12.58
C PRO A 43 -13.91 -17.66 12.31
N SER A 44 -13.53 -16.50 11.80
CA SER A 44 -14.46 -15.43 11.45
C SER A 44 -15.38 -15.83 10.30
N ALA A 45 -14.83 -16.47 9.26
CA ALA A 45 -15.60 -16.97 8.13
C ALA A 45 -16.64 -18.03 8.55
N LEU A 46 -16.25 -18.93 9.45
CA LEU A 46 -17.17 -19.95 9.98
C LEU A 46 -18.32 -19.31 10.76
N SER A 47 -18.02 -18.34 11.62
CA SER A 47 -19.05 -17.67 12.44
C SER A 47 -20.03 -16.81 11.63
N GLU A 48 -19.55 -16.18 10.53
CA GLU A 48 -20.36 -15.27 9.72
C GLU A 48 -21.15 -15.97 8.60
N SER A 49 -20.54 -16.95 7.94
CA SER A 49 -21.09 -17.58 6.73
C SER A 49 -21.32 -19.09 6.84
N GLY A 50 -20.93 -19.71 7.95
CA GLY A 50 -20.96 -21.16 8.11
C GLY A 50 -19.92 -21.91 7.27
N ASN A 51 -19.04 -21.20 6.56
CA ASN A 51 -18.00 -21.77 5.68
C ASN A 51 -16.64 -21.16 5.97
N SER A 52 -15.74 -21.96 6.55
CA SER A 52 -14.37 -21.55 6.90
C SER A 52 -13.53 -21.08 5.69
N TYR A 53 -13.88 -21.48 4.47
CA TYR A 53 -13.16 -21.14 3.24
C TYR A 53 -13.71 -19.91 2.52
N ALA A 54 -14.72 -19.22 3.05
CA ALA A 54 -15.42 -18.15 2.35
C ALA A 54 -14.50 -16.97 1.96
N TYR A 55 -13.60 -16.57 2.84
CA TYR A 55 -12.62 -15.51 2.55
C TYR A 55 -11.48 -16.01 1.67
N PHE A 56 -10.96 -17.19 1.95
CA PHE A 56 -9.88 -17.81 1.17
C PHE A 56 -10.26 -18.00 -0.30
N SER A 57 -11.46 -18.53 -0.62
CA SER A 57 -11.88 -18.77 -1.99
C SER A 57 -12.00 -17.48 -2.80
N LYS A 58 -12.49 -16.39 -2.17
CA LYS A 58 -12.50 -15.08 -2.81
C LYS A 58 -11.09 -14.54 -3.05
N GLN A 59 -10.20 -14.65 -2.04
CA GLN A 59 -8.82 -14.22 -2.17
C GLN A 59 -8.06 -15.01 -3.23
N LEU A 60 -8.26 -16.33 -3.31
CA LEU A 60 -7.67 -17.19 -4.33
C LEU A 60 -8.14 -16.79 -5.74
N LEU A 61 -9.45 -16.56 -5.93
CA LEU A 61 -9.99 -16.08 -7.19
C LEU A 61 -9.32 -14.76 -7.61
N PHE A 62 -9.21 -13.82 -6.68
CA PHE A 62 -8.56 -12.54 -6.96
C PHE A 62 -7.05 -12.67 -7.20
N ALA A 63 -6.36 -13.58 -6.53
CA ALA A 63 -4.97 -13.87 -6.78
C ALA A 63 -4.75 -14.40 -8.21
N ILE A 64 -5.60 -15.33 -8.67
CA ILE A 64 -5.56 -15.84 -10.03
C ILE A 64 -5.83 -14.73 -11.05
N LEU A 65 -6.88 -13.91 -10.84
CA LEU A 65 -7.19 -12.78 -11.70
C LEU A 65 -6.05 -11.76 -11.74
N GLY A 66 -5.39 -11.52 -10.59
CA GLY A 66 -4.23 -10.65 -10.51
C GLY A 66 -3.03 -11.17 -11.29
N ILE A 67 -2.70 -12.46 -11.19
CA ILE A 67 -1.62 -13.07 -11.98
C ILE A 67 -1.91 -12.99 -13.48
N ILE A 68 -3.17 -13.21 -13.88
CA ILE A 68 -3.59 -13.04 -15.27
C ILE A 68 -3.42 -11.58 -15.71
N ALA A 69 -3.92 -10.63 -14.91
CA ALA A 69 -3.80 -9.19 -15.18
C ALA A 69 -2.33 -8.76 -15.27
N MET A 70 -1.47 -9.20 -14.34
CA MET A 70 -0.02 -8.96 -14.37
C MET A 70 0.58 -9.46 -15.70
N SER A 71 0.22 -10.65 -16.15
CA SER A 71 0.70 -11.23 -17.40
C SER A 71 0.24 -10.44 -18.65
N PHE A 72 -0.94 -9.82 -18.60
CA PHE A 72 -1.41 -8.94 -19.67
C PHE A 72 -0.72 -7.57 -19.63
N ILE A 73 -0.64 -6.95 -18.46
CA ILE A 73 -0.07 -5.61 -18.28
C ILE A 73 1.43 -5.61 -18.59
N SER A 74 2.14 -6.70 -18.26
CA SER A 74 3.56 -6.85 -18.60
C SER A 74 3.86 -6.79 -20.11
N LYS A 75 2.86 -7.01 -20.97
CA LYS A 75 2.99 -6.89 -22.44
C LYS A 75 2.71 -5.48 -22.97
N ILE A 76 2.18 -4.59 -22.13
CA ILE A 76 1.88 -3.20 -22.51
C ILE A 76 3.15 -2.37 -22.32
N ASP A 77 3.54 -1.62 -23.35
CA ASP A 77 4.65 -0.68 -23.23
C ASP A 77 4.29 0.43 -22.21
N TYR A 78 5.06 0.53 -21.13
CA TYR A 78 4.84 1.53 -20.08
C TYR A 78 4.84 2.99 -20.61
N ARG A 79 5.47 3.24 -21.78
CA ARG A 79 5.44 4.55 -22.45
C ARG A 79 4.02 4.95 -22.90
N PHE A 80 3.11 3.99 -23.01
CA PHE A 80 1.71 4.28 -23.26
C PHE A 80 1.11 5.13 -22.13
N TYR A 81 1.43 4.81 -20.87
CA TYR A 81 0.94 5.54 -19.71
C TYR A 81 1.47 6.98 -19.66
N GLN A 82 2.66 7.24 -20.21
CA GLN A 82 3.24 8.58 -20.27
C GLN A 82 2.37 9.57 -21.07
N LYS A 83 1.64 9.10 -22.08
CA LYS A 83 0.75 9.95 -22.88
C LYS A 83 -0.46 10.44 -22.09
N PHE A 84 -0.85 9.67 -21.06
CA PHE A 84 -2.07 9.90 -20.29
C PHE A 84 -1.82 10.40 -18.86
N TYR A 85 -0.57 10.76 -18.49
CA TYR A 85 -0.25 11.14 -17.12
C TYR A 85 -1.12 12.29 -16.57
N LYS A 86 -1.48 13.28 -17.40
CA LYS A 86 -2.35 14.40 -16.99
C LYS A 86 -3.77 13.92 -16.67
N HIS A 87 -4.28 12.97 -17.43
CA HIS A 87 -5.61 12.38 -17.19
C HIS A 87 -5.61 11.58 -15.87
N ALA A 88 -4.50 10.94 -15.51
CA ALA A 88 -4.37 10.23 -14.25
C ALA A 88 -4.62 11.14 -13.03
N TRP A 89 -4.18 12.40 -13.07
CA TRP A 89 -4.45 13.39 -12.02
C TRP A 89 -5.94 13.75 -11.92
N TRP A 90 -6.59 14.05 -13.04
CA TRP A 90 -8.01 14.35 -13.06
C TRP A 90 -8.86 13.15 -12.62
N ILE A 91 -8.52 11.94 -13.08
CA ILE A 91 -9.20 10.71 -12.67
C ILE A 91 -9.05 10.50 -11.16
N SER A 92 -7.87 10.79 -10.59
CA SER A 92 -7.64 10.70 -9.14
C SER A 92 -8.58 11.61 -8.35
N ILE A 93 -8.72 12.88 -8.78
CA ILE A 93 -9.63 13.83 -8.14
C ILE A 93 -11.09 13.39 -8.28
N ILE A 94 -11.50 12.97 -9.48
CA ILE A 94 -12.87 12.52 -9.73
C ILE A 94 -13.20 11.29 -8.87
N LEU A 95 -12.30 10.31 -8.80
CA LEU A 95 -12.51 9.09 -8.01
C LEU A 95 -12.66 9.39 -6.51
N LEU A 96 -11.84 10.29 -5.97
CA LEU A 96 -11.96 10.69 -4.56
C LEU A 96 -13.23 11.52 -4.32
N ALA A 97 -13.55 12.45 -5.22
CA ALA A 97 -14.78 13.23 -5.10
C ALA A 97 -16.06 12.36 -5.17
N LEU A 98 -16.04 11.27 -5.97
CA LEU A 98 -17.14 10.31 -6.04
C LEU A 98 -17.42 9.61 -4.70
N VAL A 99 -16.41 9.39 -3.85
CA VAL A 99 -16.61 8.82 -2.52
C VAL A 99 -17.44 9.74 -1.63
N MET A 100 -17.28 11.05 -1.78
CA MET A 100 -18.03 12.05 -1.01
C MET A 100 -19.47 12.21 -1.50
N SER A 101 -19.78 11.72 -2.69
CA SER A 101 -21.13 11.72 -3.28
C SER A 101 -22.04 10.68 -2.62
N PRO A 102 -23.35 10.64 -2.94
CA PRO A 102 -24.27 9.59 -2.47
C PRO A 102 -23.87 8.17 -2.85
N LEU A 103 -22.95 7.98 -3.80
CA LEU A 103 -22.40 6.67 -4.18
C LEU A 103 -21.46 6.08 -3.12
N GLY A 104 -20.87 6.95 -2.27
CA GLY A 104 -20.04 6.52 -1.14
C GLY A 104 -20.89 5.95 0.00
N LYS A 105 -20.61 4.72 0.39
CA LYS A 105 -21.24 4.09 1.58
C LYS A 105 -20.40 4.32 2.83
N GLU A 106 -21.08 4.59 3.91
CA GLU A 106 -20.49 4.71 5.24
C GLU A 106 -20.27 3.32 5.83
N VAL A 107 -19.03 3.03 6.19
CA VAL A 107 -18.63 1.80 6.88
C VAL A 107 -17.80 2.21 8.09
N ASN A 108 -18.19 1.74 9.27
CA ASN A 108 -17.53 2.06 10.55
C ASN A 108 -17.35 3.59 10.77
N GLY A 109 -18.40 4.36 10.47
CA GLY A 109 -18.41 5.82 10.68
C GLY A 109 -17.61 6.63 9.65
N THR A 110 -17.15 6.00 8.56
CA THR A 110 -16.35 6.70 7.52
C THR A 110 -16.80 6.32 6.11
N LYS A 111 -16.89 7.31 5.22
CA LYS A 111 -17.16 7.10 3.79
C LYS A 111 -15.84 6.97 3.04
N ARG A 112 -15.46 5.72 2.69
CA ARG A 112 -14.21 5.43 1.96
C ARG A 112 -14.40 4.43 0.83
N TRP A 113 -15.63 3.89 0.69
CA TRP A 113 -15.94 2.78 -0.20
C TRP A 113 -17.03 3.13 -1.18
N ILE A 114 -16.86 2.70 -2.43
CA ILE A 114 -17.91 2.73 -3.45
C ILE A 114 -18.38 1.29 -3.66
N TYR A 115 -19.68 1.07 -3.54
CA TYR A 115 -20.33 -0.22 -3.79
C TYR A 115 -20.90 -0.23 -5.21
N LEU A 116 -20.40 -1.12 -6.05
CA LEU A 116 -20.92 -1.35 -7.39
C LEU A 116 -22.13 -2.29 -7.35
N THR A 117 -22.08 -3.27 -6.44
CA THR A 117 -23.15 -4.22 -6.12
C THR A 117 -23.14 -4.49 -4.60
N GLU A 118 -24.10 -5.25 -4.09
CA GLU A 118 -24.13 -5.64 -2.66
C GLU A 118 -22.89 -6.45 -2.25
N THR A 119 -22.28 -7.16 -3.21
CA THR A 119 -21.12 -8.04 -2.97
C THR A 119 -19.80 -7.45 -3.44
N LEU A 120 -19.83 -6.40 -4.28
CA LEU A 120 -18.66 -5.86 -4.96
C LEU A 120 -18.47 -4.40 -4.58
N SER A 121 -17.38 -4.12 -3.88
CA SER A 121 -16.99 -2.76 -3.52
C SER A 121 -15.52 -2.53 -3.81
N PHE A 122 -15.14 -1.30 -4.00
CA PHE A 122 -13.75 -0.91 -4.15
C PHE A 122 -13.47 0.37 -3.36
N GLN A 123 -12.21 0.55 -3.00
CA GLN A 123 -11.76 1.75 -2.33
C GLN A 123 -10.98 2.62 -3.33
N PRO A 124 -11.51 3.78 -3.74
CA PRO A 124 -10.88 4.65 -4.72
C PRO A 124 -9.45 5.06 -4.40
N SER A 125 -9.12 5.29 -3.13
CA SER A 125 -7.77 5.65 -2.70
C SER A 125 -6.71 4.59 -3.06
N GLU A 126 -7.08 3.30 -3.22
CA GLU A 126 -6.14 2.27 -3.67
C GLU A 126 -5.73 2.50 -5.14
N ILE A 127 -6.71 2.78 -6.01
CA ILE A 127 -6.44 3.09 -7.42
C ILE A 127 -5.67 4.41 -7.54
N VAL A 128 -6.02 5.40 -6.73
CA VAL A 128 -5.39 6.73 -6.74
C VAL A 128 -3.90 6.65 -6.45
N LYS A 129 -3.42 5.73 -5.62
CA LYS A 129 -1.98 5.53 -5.39
C LYS A 129 -1.21 5.25 -6.70
N PHE A 130 -1.75 4.37 -7.55
CA PHE A 130 -1.14 4.06 -8.86
C PHE A 130 -1.27 5.22 -9.84
N LEU A 131 -2.42 5.89 -9.88
CA LEU A 131 -2.62 7.05 -10.74
C LEU A 131 -1.68 8.21 -10.38
N VAL A 132 -1.43 8.42 -9.09
CA VAL A 132 -0.46 9.41 -8.60
C VAL A 132 0.96 9.05 -9.03
N ILE A 133 1.35 7.77 -8.98
CA ILE A 133 2.66 7.32 -9.48
C ILE A 133 2.80 7.67 -10.97
N ILE A 134 1.81 7.33 -11.80
CA ILE A 134 1.82 7.63 -13.24
C ILE A 134 1.88 9.15 -13.49
N PHE A 135 1.07 9.92 -12.76
CA PHE A 135 1.05 11.38 -12.89
C PHE A 135 2.41 11.99 -12.54
N TYR A 136 2.95 11.65 -11.37
CA TYR A 136 4.23 12.19 -10.92
C TYR A 136 5.39 11.71 -11.80
N ALA A 137 5.40 10.47 -12.27
CA ALA A 137 6.40 10.01 -13.21
C ALA A 137 6.43 10.88 -14.48
N GLY A 138 5.27 11.19 -15.06
CA GLY A 138 5.19 12.05 -16.24
C GLY A 138 5.54 13.52 -15.97
N MET A 139 5.09 14.05 -14.84
CA MET A 139 5.32 15.44 -14.47
C MET A 139 6.80 15.72 -14.13
N LEU A 140 7.44 14.82 -13.35
CA LEU A 140 8.85 14.97 -12.95
C LEU A 140 9.79 14.84 -14.15
N VAL A 141 9.46 14.01 -15.14
CA VAL A 141 10.22 13.95 -16.41
C VAL A 141 10.13 15.28 -17.16
N LYS A 142 8.93 15.85 -17.23
CA LYS A 142 8.69 17.14 -17.91
C LYS A 142 9.42 18.29 -17.24
N ASP A 143 9.41 18.32 -15.92
CA ASP A 143 9.89 19.45 -15.11
C ASP A 143 11.32 19.21 -14.59
N ARG A 144 12.08 18.31 -15.21
CA ARG A 144 13.40 17.85 -14.74
C ARG A 144 14.37 18.98 -14.39
N ASP A 145 14.44 19.99 -15.24
CA ASP A 145 15.36 21.12 -15.07
C ASP A 145 14.93 22.09 -13.95
N GLU A 146 13.65 22.03 -13.53
CA GLU A 146 13.10 22.85 -12.46
C GLU A 146 13.25 22.21 -11.07
N LEU A 147 13.46 20.88 -10.98
CA LEU A 147 13.48 20.11 -9.73
C LEU A 147 14.52 20.59 -8.69
N PRO A 148 15.73 21.09 -9.07
CA PRO A 148 16.70 21.57 -8.11
C PRO A 148 16.29 22.87 -7.38
N PHE A 149 15.25 23.56 -7.86
CA PHE A 149 14.78 24.83 -7.29
C PHE A 149 13.63 24.61 -6.30
N TYR A 150 13.63 25.38 -5.19
CA TYR A 150 12.62 25.24 -4.13
C TYR A 150 11.20 25.51 -4.65
N TRP A 151 10.94 26.69 -5.22
CA TRP A 151 9.61 27.10 -5.64
C TRP A 151 9.09 26.35 -6.86
N LYS A 152 9.90 26.22 -7.90
CA LYS A 152 9.52 25.56 -9.15
C LYS A 152 9.57 24.04 -9.06
N GLY A 153 10.52 23.51 -8.29
CA GLY A 153 10.67 22.06 -8.07
C GLY A 153 9.73 21.57 -6.98
N LEU A 154 9.95 21.89 -5.72
CA LEU A 154 9.20 21.30 -4.60
C LEU A 154 7.79 21.88 -4.47
N VAL A 155 7.66 23.22 -4.35
CA VAL A 155 6.37 23.85 -4.02
C VAL A 155 5.34 23.61 -5.12
N LYS A 156 5.71 23.74 -6.39
CA LYS A 156 4.84 23.44 -7.53
C LYS A 156 4.25 22.02 -7.44
N HIS A 157 5.07 21.02 -7.13
CA HIS A 157 4.62 19.63 -7.04
C HIS A 157 3.75 19.40 -5.81
N ILE A 158 4.04 20.03 -4.67
CA ILE A 158 3.15 20.00 -3.49
C ILE A 158 1.78 20.62 -3.82
N LEU A 159 1.71 21.69 -4.60
CA LEU A 159 0.44 22.28 -5.01
C LEU A 159 -0.42 21.34 -5.87
N TYR A 160 0.20 20.49 -6.72
CA TYR A 160 -0.55 19.43 -7.43
C TYR A 160 -0.98 18.30 -6.53
N LEU A 161 -0.23 18.02 -5.46
CA LEU A 161 -0.58 17.00 -4.48
C LEU A 161 -1.69 17.44 -3.52
N ALA A 162 -1.73 18.73 -3.21
CA ALA A 162 -2.62 19.30 -2.19
C ALA A 162 -4.12 18.98 -2.40
N PRO A 163 -4.71 19.05 -3.61
CA PRO A 163 -6.11 18.67 -3.81
C PRO A 163 -6.39 17.18 -3.50
N ILE A 164 -5.47 16.28 -3.88
CA ILE A 164 -5.60 14.84 -3.62
C ILE A 164 -5.55 14.58 -2.11
N ILE A 165 -4.58 15.16 -1.41
CA ILE A 165 -4.45 15.04 0.04
C ILE A 165 -5.64 15.69 0.75
N GLY A 166 -6.09 16.86 0.29
CA GLY A 166 -7.27 17.54 0.83
C GLY A 166 -8.52 16.65 0.79
N LEU A 167 -8.81 16.02 -0.35
CA LEU A 167 -9.93 15.09 -0.49
C LEU A 167 -9.78 13.86 0.43
N LEU A 168 -8.58 13.27 0.52
CA LEU A 168 -8.32 12.14 1.43
C LEU A 168 -8.47 12.50 2.91
N LEU A 169 -8.15 13.74 3.30
CA LEU A 169 -8.36 14.22 4.66
C LEU A 169 -9.84 14.46 4.97
N LEU A 170 -10.63 14.88 3.98
CA LEU A 170 -12.09 15.00 4.07
C LEU A 170 -12.77 13.63 4.17
N GLU A 171 -12.16 12.56 3.63
CA GLU A 171 -12.60 11.15 3.78
C GLU A 171 -12.15 10.51 5.12
N PRO A 172 -11.68 11.22 6.11
CA PRO A 172 -10.82 10.87 7.25
C PRO A 172 -9.83 9.71 6.98
N HIS A 173 -9.10 9.75 5.84
CA HIS A 173 -8.20 8.68 5.41
C HIS A 173 -6.72 9.08 5.51
N LEU A 174 -6.27 9.41 6.72
CA LEU A 174 -4.90 9.86 7.00
C LEU A 174 -3.83 8.86 6.52
N SER A 175 -4.10 7.55 6.67
CA SER A 175 -3.15 6.49 6.28
C SER A 175 -2.82 6.51 4.78
N ALA A 176 -3.83 6.64 3.92
CA ALA A 176 -3.62 6.75 2.47
C ALA A 176 -2.87 8.04 2.11
N SER A 177 -3.17 9.15 2.80
CA SER A 177 -2.46 10.40 2.62
C SER A 177 -0.97 10.27 2.93
N MET A 178 -0.61 9.61 4.04
CA MET A 178 0.79 9.36 4.42
C MET A 178 1.54 8.54 3.37
N VAL A 179 0.91 7.46 2.87
CA VAL A 179 1.51 6.62 1.83
C VAL A 179 1.74 7.40 0.55
N ILE A 180 0.74 8.16 0.08
CA ILE A 180 0.85 8.96 -1.14
C ILE A 180 1.93 10.03 -1.01
N ILE A 181 1.96 10.75 0.10
CA ILE A 181 3.02 11.74 0.39
C ILE A 181 4.39 11.05 0.37
N GLY A 182 4.53 9.90 1.04
CA GLY A 182 5.77 9.14 1.07
C GLY A 182 6.25 8.71 -0.32
N ILE A 183 5.36 8.16 -1.15
CA ILE A 183 5.66 7.78 -2.53
C ILE A 183 6.15 8.98 -3.34
N VAL A 184 5.41 10.09 -3.30
CA VAL A 184 5.75 11.31 -4.05
C VAL A 184 7.09 11.87 -3.57
N CYS A 185 7.36 11.90 -2.27
CA CYS A 185 8.65 12.33 -1.72
C CYS A 185 9.80 11.46 -2.26
N VAL A 186 9.68 10.13 -2.24
CA VAL A 186 10.71 9.23 -2.78
C VAL A 186 10.91 9.47 -4.26
N MET A 187 9.84 9.56 -5.05
CA MET A 187 9.92 9.82 -6.49
C MET A 187 10.60 11.15 -6.80
N MET A 188 10.27 12.22 -6.07
CA MET A 188 10.88 13.54 -6.26
C MET A 188 12.36 13.56 -5.87
N ILE A 189 12.75 12.88 -4.81
CA ILE A 189 14.18 12.75 -4.40
C ILE A 189 14.96 12.01 -5.50
N VAL A 190 14.45 10.89 -5.98
CA VAL A 190 15.08 10.12 -7.06
C VAL A 190 15.15 10.91 -8.38
N ALA A 191 14.12 11.74 -8.64
CA ALA A 191 14.09 12.61 -9.82
C ALA A 191 15.10 13.77 -9.77
N GLY A 192 15.69 14.09 -8.59
CA GLY A 192 16.72 15.11 -8.44
C GLY A 192 16.34 16.33 -7.59
N CYS A 193 15.20 16.30 -6.88
CA CYS A 193 14.91 17.33 -5.89
C CYS A 193 15.90 17.28 -4.72
N LYS A 194 16.35 18.44 -4.28
CA LYS A 194 17.32 18.53 -3.18
C LYS A 194 16.69 18.15 -1.85
N PHE A 195 17.26 17.19 -1.13
CA PHE A 195 16.77 16.72 0.16
C PHE A 195 16.59 17.86 1.19
N LYS A 196 17.44 18.88 1.17
CA LYS A 196 17.31 20.07 2.04
C LYS A 196 15.96 20.80 1.91
N HIS A 197 15.34 20.77 0.73
CA HIS A 197 14.04 21.40 0.50
C HIS A 197 12.93 20.64 1.23
N PHE A 198 13.00 19.30 1.22
CA PHE A 198 12.07 18.45 1.99
C PHE A 198 12.26 18.63 3.50
N ALA A 199 13.51 18.67 3.96
CA ALA A 199 13.79 18.90 5.37
C ALA A 199 13.22 20.26 5.85
N LEU A 200 13.46 21.33 5.08
CA LEU A 200 12.95 22.65 5.39
C LEU A 200 11.41 22.69 5.42
N THR A 201 10.76 22.12 4.39
CA THR A 201 9.29 22.09 4.30
C THR A 201 8.69 21.15 5.34
N GLY A 202 9.31 19.99 5.57
CA GLY A 202 8.88 19.02 6.57
C GLY A 202 8.93 19.60 7.99
N LEU A 203 10.02 20.27 8.36
CA LEU A 203 10.16 20.93 9.67
C LEU A 203 9.26 22.16 9.80
N GLY A 204 9.16 22.98 8.74
CA GLY A 204 8.42 24.25 8.81
C GLY A 204 6.91 24.10 8.67
N VAL A 205 6.43 23.17 7.88
CA VAL A 205 5.01 22.98 7.57
C VAL A 205 4.52 21.59 7.86
N GLY A 206 5.32 20.55 7.54
CA GLY A 206 4.90 19.16 7.64
C GLY A 206 4.64 18.71 9.07
N ILE A 207 5.61 18.88 9.97
CA ILE A 207 5.48 18.50 11.39
C ILE A 207 4.42 19.33 12.10
N PRO A 208 4.43 20.69 12.04
CA PRO A 208 3.37 21.48 12.63
C PRO A 208 1.98 21.19 12.07
N GLY A 209 1.88 20.96 10.74
CA GLY A 209 0.63 20.60 10.11
C GLY A 209 0.09 19.25 10.58
N LEU A 210 0.95 18.23 10.70
CA LEU A 210 0.58 16.91 11.22
C LEU A 210 0.15 17.00 12.68
N ALA A 211 0.87 17.75 13.51
CA ALA A 211 0.53 17.95 14.90
C ALA A 211 -0.84 18.65 15.04
N ALA A 212 -1.11 19.66 14.23
CA ALA A 212 -2.42 20.32 14.19
C ALA A 212 -3.53 19.35 13.73
N LEU A 213 -3.30 18.55 12.69
CA LEU A 213 -4.27 17.56 12.21
C LEU A 213 -4.59 16.47 13.26
N ILE A 214 -3.64 16.12 14.12
CA ILE A 214 -3.87 15.20 15.22
C ILE A 214 -4.62 15.88 16.35
N ALA A 215 -4.22 17.11 16.72
CA ALA A 215 -4.79 17.81 17.86
C ALA A 215 -6.24 18.30 17.61
N LEU A 216 -6.59 18.61 16.37
CA LEU A 216 -7.93 19.12 16.02
C LEU A 216 -9.01 18.03 15.98
N GLU A 217 -8.63 16.76 15.86
CA GLU A 217 -9.57 15.65 15.77
C GLU A 217 -9.48 14.72 17.00
N PRO A 218 -10.48 14.69 17.86
CA PRO A 218 -10.46 13.90 19.11
C PRO A 218 -10.15 12.42 18.88
N TYR A 219 -10.66 11.82 17.79
CA TYR A 219 -10.39 10.43 17.44
C TYR A 219 -8.92 10.17 17.11
N ARG A 220 -8.24 11.10 16.41
CA ARG A 220 -6.82 10.98 16.08
C ARG A 220 -5.95 11.18 17.32
N LEU A 221 -6.31 12.16 18.14
CA LEU A 221 -5.63 12.40 19.41
C LEU A 221 -5.75 11.17 20.34
N LYS A 222 -6.93 10.57 20.44
CA LYS A 222 -7.15 9.37 21.23
C LYS A 222 -6.28 8.21 20.76
N ARG A 223 -6.19 7.96 19.45
CA ARG A 223 -5.28 6.94 18.88
C ARG A 223 -3.81 7.23 19.18
N PHE A 224 -3.39 8.49 19.17
CA PHE A 224 -2.03 8.87 19.50
C PHE A 224 -1.73 8.65 20.99
N VAL A 225 -2.64 8.99 21.88
CA VAL A 225 -2.51 8.74 23.33
C VAL A 225 -2.47 7.23 23.60
N THR A 226 -3.38 6.46 23.00
CA THR A 226 -3.39 4.99 23.13
C THR A 226 -2.11 4.34 22.61
N PHE A 227 -1.49 4.91 21.57
CA PHE A 227 -0.20 4.44 21.06
C PHE A 227 0.93 4.65 22.10
N MET A 228 0.93 5.77 22.84
CA MET A 228 1.94 6.05 23.85
C MET A 228 1.91 5.04 25.01
N ASP A 229 0.69 4.63 25.42
CA ASP A 229 0.50 3.57 26.42
C ASP A 229 -0.79 2.77 26.14
N PRO A 230 -0.70 1.71 25.33
CA PRO A 230 -1.86 0.88 24.99
C PRO A 230 -2.40 0.07 26.17
N TRP A 231 -1.64 -0.03 27.27
CA TRP A 231 -2.00 -0.80 28.43
C TRP A 231 -2.98 -0.05 29.37
N GLN A 232 -3.12 1.26 29.22
CA GLN A 232 -4.07 2.03 30.04
C GLN A 232 -5.53 1.70 29.74
N ASP A 233 -5.85 1.34 28.48
CA ASP A 233 -7.20 0.99 28.06
C ASP A 233 -7.22 -0.36 27.33
N ILE A 234 -6.85 -1.41 28.02
CA ILE A 234 -6.74 -2.77 27.48
C ILE A 234 -8.06 -3.29 26.91
N LYS A 235 -9.22 -2.85 27.44
CA LYS A 235 -10.56 -3.31 27.01
C LYS A 235 -11.22 -2.41 25.99
N GLY A 236 -10.64 -1.26 25.69
CA GLY A 236 -11.13 -0.28 24.73
C GLY A 236 -10.20 -0.10 23.53
N ASP A 237 -9.74 1.12 23.31
CA ASP A 237 -8.97 1.48 22.12
C ASP A 237 -7.58 0.81 22.02
N GLY A 238 -6.98 0.40 23.15
CA GLY A 238 -5.72 -0.34 23.22
C GLY A 238 -5.85 -1.84 22.89
N TRP A 239 -7.08 -2.40 22.95
CA TRP A 239 -7.34 -3.83 22.81
C TRP A 239 -6.62 -4.47 21.60
N GLN A 240 -6.81 -3.90 20.44
CA GLN A 240 -6.28 -4.45 19.17
C GLN A 240 -4.75 -4.49 19.16
N VAL A 241 -4.10 -3.44 19.66
CA VAL A 241 -2.63 -3.35 19.72
C VAL A 241 -2.08 -4.31 20.77
N VAL A 242 -2.69 -4.38 21.95
CA VAL A 242 -2.26 -5.27 23.04
C VAL A 242 -2.38 -6.74 22.60
N GLN A 243 -3.48 -7.13 21.97
CA GLN A 243 -3.64 -8.49 21.45
C GLN A 243 -2.64 -8.82 20.34
N SER A 244 -2.29 -7.82 19.51
CA SER A 244 -1.21 -7.95 18.52
C SER A 244 0.14 -8.23 19.19
N LEU A 245 0.48 -7.51 20.26
CA LEU A 245 1.72 -7.74 21.00
C LEU A 245 1.73 -9.10 21.70
N TYR A 246 0.59 -9.55 22.25
CA TYR A 246 0.47 -10.92 22.78
C TYR A 246 0.67 -11.99 21.71
N ALA A 247 0.09 -11.80 20.50
CA ALA A 247 0.31 -12.71 19.39
C ALA A 247 1.80 -12.82 19.04
N ILE A 248 2.47 -11.69 18.85
CA ILE A 248 3.90 -11.65 18.52
C ILE A 248 4.74 -12.30 19.65
N GLY A 249 4.44 -11.96 20.91
CA GLY A 249 5.18 -12.49 22.06
C GLY A 249 4.99 -13.99 22.27
N SER A 250 3.78 -14.54 21.99
CA SER A 250 3.51 -15.96 22.16
C SER A 250 4.12 -16.83 21.06
N GLY A 251 4.42 -16.27 19.89
CA GLY A 251 5.01 -17.02 18.78
C GLY A 251 6.45 -17.47 19.00
N GLY A 252 7.23 -16.79 19.82
CA GLY A 252 8.62 -17.15 20.10
C GLY A 252 9.47 -17.25 18.83
N LEU A 253 10.42 -18.22 18.78
CA LEU A 253 11.31 -18.40 17.63
C LEU A 253 10.65 -19.12 16.46
N PHE A 254 9.91 -20.20 16.72
CA PHE A 254 9.38 -21.10 15.69
C PHE A 254 7.86 -21.09 15.54
N GLY A 255 7.18 -20.29 16.34
CA GLY A 255 5.71 -20.19 16.35
C GLY A 255 5.04 -21.32 17.15
N VAL A 256 3.72 -21.17 17.33
CA VAL A 256 2.89 -22.18 17.98
C VAL A 256 2.43 -23.29 17.02
N GLY A 257 2.64 -23.10 15.72
CA GLY A 257 2.19 -23.98 14.65
C GLY A 257 1.17 -23.30 13.74
N LEU A 258 1.22 -23.65 12.43
CA LEU A 258 0.29 -23.15 11.44
C LEU A 258 -1.14 -23.59 11.79
N GLY A 259 -2.05 -22.66 11.92
CA GLY A 259 -3.44 -22.93 12.28
C GLY A 259 -3.72 -22.92 13.79
N ASP A 260 -2.70 -22.84 14.66
CA ASP A 260 -2.85 -22.95 16.11
C ASP A 260 -2.82 -21.60 16.85
N SER A 261 -2.88 -20.47 16.12
CA SER A 261 -3.03 -19.15 16.73
C SER A 261 -4.28 -19.09 17.63
N LYS A 262 -4.13 -18.59 18.84
CA LYS A 262 -5.23 -18.31 19.78
C LYS A 262 -5.86 -16.95 19.50
N GLN A 263 -5.06 -15.99 19.09
CA GLN A 263 -5.49 -14.61 18.88
C GLN A 263 -6.46 -14.43 17.70
N LYS A 264 -6.46 -15.35 16.72
CA LYS A 264 -7.41 -15.34 15.61
C LYS A 264 -8.87 -15.68 16.01
N TYR A 265 -9.08 -16.29 17.18
CA TYR A 265 -10.43 -16.63 17.69
C TYR A 265 -11.09 -15.42 18.37
N LEU A 266 -11.32 -14.34 17.58
CA LEU A 266 -12.02 -13.12 17.95
C LEU A 266 -11.34 -12.24 19.02
N TYR A 267 -10.11 -12.55 19.43
CA TYR A 267 -9.34 -11.66 20.29
C TYR A 267 -8.83 -10.44 19.50
N ILE A 268 -8.36 -10.63 18.28
CA ILE A 268 -8.05 -9.52 17.37
C ILE A 268 -9.26 -9.31 16.44
N PRO A 269 -9.90 -8.13 16.42
CA PRO A 269 -10.95 -7.81 15.45
C PRO A 269 -10.41 -7.88 14.02
N GLU A 270 -11.10 -8.61 13.13
CA GLU A 270 -10.73 -8.75 11.71
C GLU A 270 -9.23 -9.07 11.50
N PRO A 271 -8.68 -10.15 12.10
CA PRO A 271 -7.23 -10.42 12.12
C PRO A 271 -6.64 -10.65 10.72
N HIS A 272 -7.48 -10.98 9.75
CA HIS A 272 -7.13 -11.23 8.34
C HIS A 272 -6.94 -9.95 7.50
N ASN A 273 -7.20 -8.77 8.09
CA ASN A 273 -7.04 -7.48 7.42
C ASN A 273 -5.67 -6.84 7.74
N ASP A 274 -5.63 -5.90 8.66
CA ASP A 274 -4.48 -5.06 8.97
C ASP A 274 -3.52 -5.64 10.02
N PHE A 275 -3.97 -6.67 10.80
CA PHE A 275 -3.17 -7.36 11.80
C PHE A 275 -2.73 -8.79 11.41
N ILE A 276 -2.79 -9.13 10.12
CA ILE A 276 -2.42 -10.47 9.66
C ILE A 276 -0.96 -10.84 9.97
N PHE A 277 -0.06 -9.84 10.02
CA PHE A 277 1.33 -10.06 10.40
C PHE A 277 1.50 -10.51 11.85
N SER A 278 0.59 -10.10 12.75
CA SER A 278 0.59 -10.57 14.15
C SER A 278 0.24 -12.05 14.25
N ILE A 279 -0.75 -12.50 13.44
CA ILE A 279 -1.12 -13.92 13.37
C ILE A 279 0.02 -14.75 12.76
N LEU A 280 0.67 -14.20 11.72
CA LEU A 280 1.86 -14.83 11.12
C LEU A 280 2.97 -14.97 12.18
N ALA A 281 3.20 -13.93 13.00
CA ALA A 281 4.20 -13.98 14.06
C ALA A 281 3.85 -14.99 15.14
N GLU A 282 2.57 -15.16 15.51
CA GLU A 282 2.12 -16.18 16.45
C GLU A 282 2.31 -17.58 15.88
N GLU A 283 1.86 -17.84 14.64
CA GLU A 283 1.85 -19.19 14.04
C GLU A 283 3.23 -19.65 13.56
N LEU A 284 4.02 -18.78 12.94
CA LEU A 284 5.32 -19.11 12.34
C LEU A 284 6.53 -18.58 13.12
N GLY A 285 6.29 -17.81 14.17
CA GLY A 285 7.32 -17.25 15.03
C GLY A 285 8.24 -16.23 14.35
N PHE A 286 9.34 -15.93 15.01
CA PHE A 286 10.35 -15.00 14.50
C PHE A 286 10.93 -15.46 13.14
N VAL A 287 11.16 -16.77 12.97
CA VAL A 287 11.72 -17.32 11.72
C VAL A 287 10.77 -17.05 10.56
N GLY A 288 9.46 -17.29 10.72
CA GLY A 288 8.47 -17.02 9.69
C GLY A 288 8.40 -15.52 9.35
N CYS A 289 8.41 -14.65 10.36
CA CYS A 289 8.47 -13.20 10.16
C CYS A 289 9.72 -12.79 9.37
N ALA A 290 10.89 -13.31 9.75
CA ALA A 290 12.15 -13.02 9.08
C ALA A 290 12.13 -13.44 7.60
N VAL A 291 11.62 -14.64 7.29
CA VAL A 291 11.47 -15.12 5.90
C VAL A 291 10.60 -14.16 5.09
N VAL A 292 9.44 -13.77 5.60
CA VAL A 292 8.52 -12.85 4.90
C VAL A 292 9.16 -11.48 4.71
N LEU A 293 9.82 -10.92 5.74
CA LEU A 293 10.50 -9.63 5.62
C LEU A 293 11.69 -9.69 4.65
N ILE A 294 12.43 -10.79 4.60
CA ILE A 294 13.49 -11.00 3.61
C ILE A 294 12.91 -11.04 2.20
N LEU A 295 11.78 -11.73 1.97
CA LEU A 295 11.11 -11.72 0.67
C LEU A 295 10.68 -10.31 0.26
N PHE A 296 10.13 -9.51 1.17
CA PHE A 296 9.83 -8.10 0.88
C PHE A 296 11.11 -7.29 0.60
N ALA A 297 12.19 -7.52 1.33
CA ALA A 297 13.48 -6.87 1.06
C ALA A 297 14.03 -7.24 -0.32
N VAL A 298 13.91 -8.51 -0.73
CA VAL A 298 14.27 -8.97 -2.08
C VAL A 298 13.39 -8.28 -3.14
N PHE A 299 12.07 -8.19 -2.92
CA PHE A 299 11.15 -7.47 -3.81
C PHE A 299 11.60 -6.02 -3.99
N ILE A 300 11.84 -5.30 -2.90
CA ILE A 300 12.27 -3.89 -2.92
C ILE A 300 13.62 -3.76 -3.62
N TRP A 301 14.59 -4.60 -3.30
CA TRP A 301 15.90 -4.60 -3.95
C TRP A 301 15.80 -4.82 -5.46
N ARG A 302 15.00 -5.81 -5.91
CA ARG A 302 14.79 -6.05 -7.34
C ARG A 302 14.08 -4.88 -8.01
N GLY A 303 13.07 -4.30 -7.39
CA GLY A 303 12.37 -3.11 -7.90
C GLY A 303 13.29 -1.91 -8.08
N VAL A 304 14.18 -1.65 -7.12
CA VAL A 304 15.21 -0.60 -7.23
C VAL A 304 16.18 -0.91 -8.36
N LEU A 305 16.65 -2.16 -8.51
CA LEU A 305 17.54 -2.54 -9.62
C LEU A 305 16.88 -2.36 -10.99
N ILE A 306 15.57 -2.68 -11.11
CA ILE A 306 14.80 -2.44 -12.34
C ILE A 306 14.73 -0.93 -12.63
N ALA A 307 14.44 -0.12 -11.60
CA ALA A 307 14.40 1.34 -11.74
C ALA A 307 15.74 1.91 -12.21
N MET A 308 16.87 1.43 -11.66
CA MET A 308 18.21 1.87 -12.04
C MET A 308 18.61 1.45 -13.46
N LYS A 309 18.07 0.32 -13.95
CA LYS A 309 18.35 -0.21 -15.29
C LYS A 309 17.33 0.25 -16.34
N ALA A 310 16.31 1.01 -15.95
CA ALA A 310 15.29 1.50 -16.86
C ALA A 310 15.93 2.37 -17.97
N PRO A 311 15.48 2.22 -19.23
CA PRO A 311 16.08 2.92 -20.37
C PRO A 311 15.78 4.42 -20.42
N ASP A 312 14.80 4.87 -19.67
CA ASP A 312 14.38 6.26 -19.56
C ASP A 312 13.91 6.62 -18.14
N MET A 313 13.88 7.93 -17.86
CA MET A 313 13.50 8.45 -16.54
C MET A 313 12.04 8.13 -16.16
N PHE A 314 11.13 8.05 -17.13
CA PHE A 314 9.72 7.72 -16.85
C PHE A 314 9.57 6.30 -16.33
N GLY A 315 10.19 5.33 -17.00
CA GLY A 315 10.20 3.92 -16.55
C GLY A 315 10.88 3.77 -15.20
N SER A 316 12.00 4.46 -14.97
CA SER A 316 12.68 4.49 -13.67
C SER A 316 11.76 5.00 -12.56
N LEU A 317 11.06 6.11 -12.77
CA LEU A 317 10.15 6.70 -11.79
C LEU A 317 8.90 5.86 -11.52
N ILE A 318 8.36 5.17 -12.53
CA ILE A 318 7.26 4.21 -12.31
C ILE A 318 7.74 3.05 -11.43
N ALA A 319 8.88 2.44 -11.78
CA ALA A 319 9.41 1.31 -11.03
C ALA A 319 9.71 1.69 -9.57
N ILE A 320 10.33 2.86 -9.34
CA ILE A 320 10.60 3.33 -7.97
C ILE A 320 9.31 3.70 -7.23
N GLY A 321 8.31 4.28 -7.93
CA GLY A 321 7.01 4.62 -7.36
C GLY A 321 6.26 3.40 -6.85
N ILE A 322 6.18 2.32 -7.65
CA ILE A 322 5.54 1.06 -7.26
C ILE A 322 6.33 0.37 -6.15
N THR A 323 7.65 0.35 -6.25
CA THR A 323 8.52 -0.24 -5.22
C THR A 323 8.37 0.49 -3.88
N SER A 324 8.35 1.82 -3.89
CA SER A 324 8.15 2.61 -2.68
C SER A 324 6.73 2.48 -2.11
N LEU A 325 5.71 2.29 -2.94
CA LEU A 325 4.35 1.99 -2.46
C LEU A 325 4.37 0.72 -1.58
N VAL A 326 4.94 -0.38 -2.10
CA VAL A 326 5.02 -1.64 -1.35
C VAL A 326 5.89 -1.47 -0.10
N ALA A 327 7.07 -0.86 -0.24
CA ALA A 327 8.00 -0.64 0.87
C ALA A 327 7.37 0.14 2.02
N ILE A 328 6.71 1.27 1.73
CA ILE A 328 6.07 2.13 2.73
C ILE A 328 4.91 1.39 3.40
N GLN A 329 4.09 0.64 2.65
CA GLN A 329 3.00 -0.14 3.22
C GLN A 329 3.50 -1.23 4.17
N VAL A 330 4.55 -1.97 3.80
CA VAL A 330 5.16 -2.99 4.68
C VAL A 330 5.72 -2.36 5.94
N ILE A 331 6.48 -1.27 5.81
CA ILE A 331 7.07 -0.58 6.97
C ILE A 331 5.98 -0.08 7.92
N ILE A 332 4.94 0.57 7.40
CA ILE A 332 3.83 1.07 8.22
C ILE A 332 3.08 -0.08 8.89
N ASN A 333 2.75 -1.16 8.17
CA ASN A 333 2.03 -2.30 8.74
C ASN A 333 2.83 -2.95 9.88
N VAL A 334 4.11 -3.26 9.65
CA VAL A 334 4.98 -3.84 10.68
C VAL A 334 5.12 -2.90 11.87
N ALA A 335 5.30 -1.59 11.63
CA ALA A 335 5.40 -0.60 12.71
C ALA A 335 4.11 -0.52 13.55
N VAL A 336 2.95 -0.64 12.93
CA VAL A 336 1.65 -0.64 13.63
C VAL A 336 1.50 -1.89 14.51
N VAL A 337 1.73 -3.09 13.96
CA VAL A 337 1.52 -4.34 14.69
C VAL A 337 2.52 -4.54 15.83
N THR A 338 3.72 -3.94 15.70
CA THR A 338 4.75 -3.91 16.77
C THR A 338 4.59 -2.75 17.74
N SER A 339 3.47 -2.00 17.65
CA SER A 339 3.26 -0.78 18.48
C SER A 339 4.41 0.24 18.39
N SER A 340 5.07 0.34 17.22
CA SER A 340 6.09 1.36 16.94
C SER A 340 5.49 2.60 16.27
N MET A 341 4.20 2.53 15.87
CA MET A 341 3.43 3.59 15.23
C MET A 341 1.94 3.47 15.63
N PRO A 342 1.19 4.59 15.73
CA PRO A 342 -0.25 4.53 16.00
C PRO A 342 -1.00 3.66 14.98
N ALA A 343 -2.05 2.97 15.44
CA ALA A 343 -2.86 2.09 14.58
C ALA A 343 -3.48 2.88 13.41
N THR A 344 -3.16 2.47 12.19
CA THR A 344 -3.54 3.20 10.96
C THR A 344 -4.51 2.43 10.06
N GLY A 345 -4.74 1.13 10.30
CA GLY A 345 -5.56 0.28 9.42
C GLY A 345 -4.91 0.05 8.06
N MET A 346 -3.58 0.04 8.00
CA MET A 346 -2.83 -0.18 6.77
C MET A 346 -2.61 -1.67 6.53
N GLN A 347 -2.90 -2.12 5.32
CA GLN A 347 -2.77 -3.51 4.92
C GLN A 347 -1.34 -3.90 4.59
N LEU A 348 -1.00 -5.17 4.87
CA LEU A 348 0.23 -5.77 4.39
C LEU A 348 0.05 -6.22 2.93
N PRO A 349 0.86 -5.73 1.98
CA PRO A 349 0.82 -6.15 0.58
C PRO A 349 0.88 -7.67 0.42
N PHE A 350 0.12 -8.24 -0.50
CA PHE A 350 -0.01 -9.67 -0.82
C PHE A 350 -0.64 -10.55 0.27
N PHE A 351 -0.77 -10.10 1.52
CA PHE A 351 -1.24 -10.89 2.66
C PHE A 351 -2.64 -10.52 3.10
N SER A 352 -2.97 -9.24 3.16
CA SER A 352 -4.22 -8.80 3.77
C SER A 352 -5.42 -9.05 2.88
N TYR A 353 -6.51 -9.54 3.48
CA TYR A 353 -7.81 -9.67 2.84
C TYR A 353 -8.65 -8.42 3.08
N ARG A 354 -9.41 -8.00 2.09
CA ARG A 354 -10.46 -7.01 2.26
C ARG A 354 -11.82 -7.58 1.92
N ARG A 355 -12.75 -7.47 2.87
CA ARG A 355 -14.12 -8.00 2.77
C ARG A 355 -14.84 -7.61 1.47
N TYR A 356 -14.42 -6.52 0.82
CA TYR A 356 -15.07 -5.92 -0.33
C TYR A 356 -14.07 -5.41 -1.40
N GLY A 357 -12.84 -5.91 -1.43
CA GLY A 357 -11.78 -5.39 -2.31
C GLY A 357 -11.58 -6.23 -3.57
N ILE A 358 -11.72 -5.62 -4.74
CA ILE A 358 -11.14 -6.15 -5.98
C ILE A 358 -9.62 -5.97 -5.91
N VAL A 359 -8.92 -6.93 -6.45
CA VAL A 359 -7.49 -7.07 -6.64
C VAL A 359 -6.74 -5.75 -6.85
N TYR A 360 -6.03 -5.31 -5.84
CA TYR A 360 -5.18 -4.12 -5.95
C TYR A 360 -3.69 -4.42 -5.88
N LEU A 361 -3.31 -5.69 -5.77
CA LEU A 361 -1.99 -6.03 -5.26
C LEU A 361 -1.09 -6.81 -6.21
N VAL A 362 -1.59 -7.28 -7.32
CA VAL A 362 -0.80 -8.12 -8.23
C VAL A 362 -0.62 -7.45 -9.59
N VAL A 363 -1.25 -6.32 -9.82
CA VAL A 363 -1.15 -5.52 -11.05
C VAL A 363 -0.11 -4.43 -10.88
#